data_97374debb9fbe483a5ac76deb2c9dceb
#
_entry.id   97374debb9fbe483a5ac76deb2c9dceb
#
_cell.length_a   1.000
_cell.length_b   1.000
_cell.length_c   1.000
_cell.angle_alpha   90.00
_cell.angle_beta   90.00
_cell.angle_gamma   90.00
#
_symmetry.space_group_name_H-M   'P 1'
#
loop_
_entity.id
_entity.type
_entity.pdbx_description
1 polymer ?
#
loop_
_entity_poly.entity_id
_entity_poly.type
_entity_poly.pdbx_seq_one_letter_code
_entity_poly.pdbx_strand_id
1 'polypeptide(L)'
;MASGANLGEKLFGMVKTIGPVFQSYAPGLGLFDLAVGVAGAVILCFVVQSKIKKARKFRRDMEYGSARWGTEADIKPFVDPKFENNIILTGTEFLTMNTRPKNPANARNLNACVIGSSGSGKTRFWLTPQLLQAHSSYVVVDPKGGTLAQCGYFLQKKKGYKVKVFNSIDFSKSMHYNPMAYIKTESDVLKFVNAL
;
A
#
# COMPACT_ATOMS: atom_id res chain seq x y z
N MET A 1 14.17 -55.62 37.09
CA MET A 1 12.82 -55.07 36.73
C MET A 1 12.70 -53.72 37.41
N ALA A 2 12.94 -52.63 36.70
CA ALA A 2 12.85 -51.30 37.25
C ALA A 2 11.39 -50.81 37.04
N SER A 3 10.66 -50.74 38.14
CA SER A 3 9.30 -50.19 38.18
C SER A 3 9.35 -48.72 37.81
N GLY A 4 8.75 -48.38 36.66
CA GLY A 4 8.63 -47.01 36.23
C GLY A 4 7.66 -46.24 37.11
N ALA A 5 8.18 -45.39 37.96
CA ALA A 5 7.36 -44.46 38.73
C ALA A 5 6.53 -43.59 37.77
N ASN A 6 5.21 -43.59 37.99
CA ASN A 6 4.26 -42.81 37.19
C ASN A 6 4.63 -41.30 37.22
N LEU A 7 4.42 -40.63 36.10
CA LEU A 7 4.72 -39.18 35.93
C LEU A 7 4.11 -38.34 37.05
N GLY A 8 2.94 -38.76 37.59
CA GLY A 8 2.28 -38.13 38.74
C GLY A 8 3.07 -38.27 40.06
N GLU A 9 3.70 -39.43 40.30
CA GLU A 9 4.52 -39.61 41.50
C GLU A 9 5.83 -38.80 41.45
N LYS A 10 6.40 -38.66 40.25
CA LYS A 10 7.57 -37.77 40.04
C LYS A 10 7.23 -36.30 40.26
N LEU A 11 6.08 -35.85 39.74
CA LEU A 11 5.59 -34.48 39.95
C LEU A 11 5.26 -34.22 41.43
N PHE A 12 4.59 -35.14 42.08
CA PHE A 12 4.26 -35.04 43.51
C PHE A 12 5.51 -35.06 44.40
N GLY A 13 6.51 -35.85 44.03
CA GLY A 13 7.83 -35.87 44.67
C GLY A 13 8.57 -34.52 44.48
N MET A 14 8.52 -33.92 43.30
CA MET A 14 9.08 -32.57 43.07
C MET A 14 8.41 -31.51 43.94
N VAL A 15 7.08 -31.48 44.00
CA VAL A 15 6.35 -30.50 44.81
C VAL A 15 6.67 -30.67 46.32
N LYS A 16 6.81 -31.92 46.80
CA LYS A 16 7.21 -32.21 48.21
C LYS A 16 8.65 -31.75 48.52
N THR A 17 9.54 -31.78 47.53
CA THR A 17 10.94 -31.36 47.70
C THR A 17 11.08 -29.84 47.67
N ILE A 18 10.20 -29.14 46.91
CA ILE A 18 10.22 -27.69 46.77
C ILE A 18 9.84 -26.99 48.10
N GLY A 19 8.87 -27.51 48.85
CA GLY A 19 8.41 -26.89 50.10
C GLY A 19 9.50 -26.68 51.14
N PRO A 20 10.31 -27.71 51.53
CA PRO A 20 11.41 -27.56 52.45
C PRO A 20 12.53 -26.62 52.00
N VAL A 21 12.77 -26.56 50.66
CA VAL A 21 13.78 -25.67 50.09
C VAL A 21 13.39 -24.20 50.29
N PHE A 22 12.12 -23.87 50.12
CA PHE A 22 11.63 -22.50 50.39
C PHE A 22 11.62 -22.15 51.87
N GLN A 23 11.41 -23.11 52.77
CA GLN A 23 11.46 -22.87 54.20
C GLN A 23 12.89 -22.75 54.78
N SER A 24 13.87 -23.36 54.11
CA SER A 24 15.29 -23.27 54.51
C SER A 24 16.04 -22.10 53.84
N TYR A 25 15.44 -21.44 52.89
CA TYR A 25 16.03 -20.29 52.20
C TYR A 25 15.80 -19.02 53.02
N ALA A 26 16.70 -18.72 53.94
CA ALA A 26 16.82 -17.38 54.47
C ALA A 26 17.45 -16.49 53.42
N PRO A 27 16.74 -15.45 52.87
CA PRO A 27 17.33 -14.59 51.88
C PRO A 27 18.52 -13.86 52.50
N GLY A 28 19.73 -14.27 52.12
CA GLY A 28 20.94 -13.53 52.44
C GLY A 28 20.88 -12.17 51.74
N LEU A 29 20.81 -11.09 52.50
CA LEU A 29 20.91 -9.73 51.99
C LEU A 29 22.38 -9.39 51.61
N GLY A 30 23.09 -10.33 51.03
CA GLY A 30 24.43 -10.11 50.50
C GLY A 30 24.41 -9.22 49.28
N LEU A 31 25.43 -8.40 49.11
CA LEU A 31 25.57 -7.51 47.99
C LEU A 31 25.52 -8.28 46.64
N PHE A 32 25.99 -9.51 46.65
CA PHE A 32 25.95 -10.42 45.50
C PHE A 32 24.53 -10.88 45.17
N ASP A 33 23.74 -11.24 46.17
CA ASP A 33 22.35 -11.70 45.98
C ASP A 33 21.48 -10.55 45.43
N LEU A 34 21.70 -9.34 45.92
CA LEU A 34 21.04 -8.13 45.46
C LEU A 34 21.40 -7.85 43.99
N ALA A 35 22.69 -8.00 43.59
CA ALA A 35 23.14 -7.80 42.26
C ALA A 35 22.52 -8.81 41.26
N VAL A 36 22.43 -10.09 41.66
CA VAL A 36 21.81 -11.14 40.85
C VAL A 36 20.31 -10.89 40.72
N GLY A 37 19.63 -10.47 41.79
CA GLY A 37 18.21 -10.11 41.76
C GLY A 37 17.91 -8.94 40.81
N VAL A 38 18.71 -7.87 40.90
CA VAL A 38 18.57 -6.71 40.00
C VAL A 38 18.83 -7.09 38.52
N ALA A 39 19.89 -7.86 38.25
CA ALA A 39 20.19 -8.33 36.90
C ALA A 39 19.05 -9.18 36.34
N GLY A 40 18.49 -10.09 37.12
CA GLY A 40 17.32 -10.90 36.76
C GLY A 40 16.09 -10.04 36.43
N ALA A 41 15.81 -9.04 37.27
CA ALA A 41 14.70 -8.11 37.06
C ALA A 41 14.87 -7.28 35.78
N VAL A 42 16.08 -6.79 35.50
CA VAL A 42 16.37 -6.04 34.25
C VAL A 42 16.18 -6.92 33.02
N ILE A 43 16.69 -8.15 33.02
CA ILE A 43 16.51 -9.11 31.94
C ILE A 43 15.02 -9.39 31.73
N LEU A 44 14.27 -9.62 32.80
CA LEU A 44 12.85 -9.92 32.73
C LEU A 44 12.06 -8.70 32.15
N CYS A 45 12.37 -7.49 32.62
CA CYS A 45 11.81 -6.27 32.05
C CYS A 45 12.10 -6.12 30.56
N PHE A 46 13.32 -6.40 30.15
CA PHE A 46 13.71 -6.32 28.73
C PHE A 46 12.95 -7.34 27.87
N VAL A 47 12.83 -8.58 28.36
CA VAL A 47 12.06 -9.63 27.67
C VAL A 47 10.58 -9.26 27.57
N VAL A 48 9.98 -8.78 28.66
CA VAL A 48 8.58 -8.34 28.66
C VAL A 48 8.37 -7.17 27.70
N GLN A 49 9.21 -6.14 27.74
CA GLN A 49 9.12 -5.01 26.83
C GLN A 49 9.28 -5.43 25.36
N SER A 50 10.22 -6.33 25.07
CA SER A 50 10.42 -6.84 23.71
C SER A 50 9.21 -7.65 23.23
N LYS A 51 8.58 -8.42 24.10
CA LYS A 51 7.33 -9.15 23.82
C LYS A 51 6.16 -8.20 23.57
N ILE A 52 6.01 -7.16 24.40
CA ILE A 52 4.96 -6.14 24.22
C ILE A 52 5.15 -5.39 22.91
N LYS A 53 6.39 -4.99 22.58
CA LYS A 53 6.69 -4.31 21.28
C LYS A 53 6.43 -5.20 20.06
N LYS A 54 6.68 -6.51 20.17
CA LYS A 54 6.44 -7.50 19.12
C LYS A 54 5.01 -8.04 19.10
N ALA A 55 4.25 -7.87 20.18
CA ALA A 55 2.86 -8.29 20.23
C ALA A 55 2.07 -7.56 19.14
N ARG A 56 1.41 -8.33 18.27
CA ARG A 56 0.48 -7.77 17.29
C ARG A 56 -0.58 -6.99 18.05
N LYS A 57 -0.69 -5.69 17.76
CA LYS A 57 -1.74 -4.84 18.34
C LYS A 57 -3.09 -5.26 17.75
N PHE A 58 -3.71 -6.26 18.33
CA PHE A 58 -5.11 -6.52 18.07
C PHE A 58 -5.91 -5.37 18.68
N ARG A 59 -6.63 -4.62 17.85
CA ARG A 59 -7.57 -3.61 18.34
C ARG A 59 -8.76 -4.38 18.91
N ARG A 60 -9.03 -4.22 20.19
CA ARG A 60 -10.27 -4.70 20.82
C ARG A 60 -11.44 -4.07 20.07
N ASP A 61 -12.52 -4.83 19.87
CA ASP A 61 -13.80 -4.40 19.27
C ASP A 61 -13.80 -4.15 17.75
N MET A 62 -12.87 -4.79 16.99
CA MET A 62 -12.93 -4.78 15.53
C MET A 62 -12.99 -6.21 14.97
N GLU A 63 -14.20 -6.74 14.84
CA GLU A 63 -14.43 -8.13 14.37
C GLU A 63 -14.12 -8.33 12.88
N TYR A 64 -14.16 -7.28 12.05
CA TYR A 64 -14.04 -7.37 10.58
C TYR A 64 -12.86 -6.60 9.99
N GLY A 65 -11.82 -6.33 10.75
CA GLY A 65 -10.62 -5.64 10.29
C GLY A 65 -10.44 -4.25 10.89
N SER A 66 -9.24 -3.71 10.75
CA SER A 66 -8.84 -2.40 11.30
C SER A 66 -9.02 -1.25 10.32
N ALA A 67 -9.78 -1.45 9.23
CA ALA A 67 -10.01 -0.43 8.22
C ALA A 67 -10.91 0.69 8.80
N ARG A 68 -10.52 1.93 8.58
CA ARG A 68 -11.31 3.12 8.89
C ARG A 68 -11.17 4.13 7.76
N TRP A 69 -12.10 5.05 7.68
CA TRP A 69 -11.94 6.21 6.80
C TRP A 69 -10.71 7.02 7.22
N GLY A 70 -9.91 7.42 6.23
CA GLY A 70 -8.75 8.27 6.45
C GLY A 70 -9.17 9.68 6.90
N THR A 71 -8.33 10.30 7.71
CA THR A 71 -8.43 11.71 8.06
C THR A 71 -7.47 12.52 7.18
N GLU A 72 -7.60 13.84 7.16
CA GLU A 72 -6.68 14.74 6.44
C GLU A 72 -5.20 14.49 6.84
N ALA A 73 -4.95 14.22 8.11
CA ALA A 73 -3.61 13.88 8.61
C ALA A 73 -3.04 12.58 8.02
N ASP A 74 -3.91 11.61 7.74
CA ASP A 74 -3.51 10.35 7.11
C ASP A 74 -3.19 10.52 5.61
N ILE A 75 -3.83 11.48 4.94
CA ILE A 75 -3.70 11.74 3.50
C ILE A 75 -2.50 12.65 3.21
N LYS A 76 -2.22 13.61 4.08
CA LYS A 76 -1.16 14.62 3.91
C LYS A 76 0.21 14.07 3.45
N PRO A 77 0.72 12.92 3.93
CA PRO A 77 1.98 12.34 3.47
C PRO A 77 1.98 11.90 2.00
N PHE A 78 0.82 11.79 1.37
CA PHE A 78 0.62 11.33 0.00
C PHE A 78 0.28 12.45 -0.98
N VAL A 79 0.32 13.70 -0.55
CA VAL A 79 0.05 14.87 -1.37
C VAL A 79 1.36 15.61 -1.64
N ASP A 80 1.61 15.98 -2.91
CA ASP A 80 2.74 16.83 -3.28
C ASP A 80 2.38 18.30 -3.01
N PRO A 81 3.30 19.13 -2.48
CA PRO A 81 3.06 20.55 -2.27
C PRO A 81 2.71 21.34 -3.54
N LYS A 82 3.20 20.86 -4.71
CA LYS A 82 2.85 21.45 -6.00
C LYS A 82 1.60 20.75 -6.53
N PHE A 83 0.52 21.52 -6.72
CA PHE A 83 -0.75 21.01 -7.22
C PHE A 83 -0.61 20.22 -8.54
N GLU A 84 0.22 20.70 -9.45
CA GLU A 84 0.44 20.09 -10.77
C GLU A 84 1.04 18.68 -10.70
N ASN A 85 1.69 18.31 -9.60
CA ASN A 85 2.29 17.00 -9.40
C ASN A 85 1.32 15.99 -8.77
N ASN A 86 0.05 16.33 -8.67
CA ASN A 86 -0.95 15.47 -8.05
C ASN A 86 -2.03 15.04 -9.05
N ILE A 87 -2.53 13.83 -8.86
CA ILE A 87 -3.78 13.35 -9.44
C ILE A 87 -4.93 13.92 -8.62
N ILE A 88 -5.92 14.48 -9.25
CA ILE A 88 -7.15 14.97 -8.61
C ILE A 88 -8.04 13.75 -8.32
N LEU A 89 -8.30 13.46 -7.07
CA LEU A 89 -9.22 12.38 -6.68
C LEU A 89 -10.64 12.90 -6.48
N THR A 90 -10.77 14.02 -5.76
CA THR A 90 -12.05 14.73 -5.53
C THR A 90 -11.81 16.24 -5.60
N GLY A 91 -12.80 17.05 -5.25
CA GLY A 91 -12.64 18.50 -5.17
C GLY A 91 -11.64 18.96 -4.10
N THR A 92 -11.36 18.13 -3.10
CA THR A 92 -10.49 18.44 -1.95
C THR A 92 -9.31 17.50 -1.81
N GLU A 93 -9.38 16.31 -2.38
CA GLU A 93 -8.40 15.24 -2.16
C GLU A 93 -7.54 15.00 -3.39
N PHE A 94 -6.23 14.91 -3.16
CA PHE A 94 -5.20 14.76 -4.18
C PHE A 94 -4.25 13.62 -3.83
N LEU A 95 -3.60 13.05 -4.82
CA LEU A 95 -2.59 12.00 -4.65
C LEU A 95 -1.36 12.35 -5.49
N THR A 96 -0.18 12.37 -4.88
CA THR A 96 1.07 12.61 -5.60
C THR A 96 1.30 11.60 -6.71
N MET A 97 1.80 12.07 -7.86
CA MET A 97 2.25 11.22 -8.96
C MET A 97 3.63 10.62 -8.72
N ASN A 98 4.31 10.98 -7.63
CA ASN A 98 5.61 10.44 -7.29
C ASN A 98 5.47 9.02 -6.73
N THR A 99 5.76 8.02 -7.55
CA THR A 99 5.73 6.59 -7.18
C THR A 99 6.93 6.16 -6.33
N ARG A 100 7.97 6.99 -6.23
CA ARG A 100 9.20 6.71 -5.48
C ARG A 100 9.50 7.83 -4.48
N PRO A 101 8.66 7.98 -3.44
CA PRO A 101 8.88 8.99 -2.40
C PRO A 101 10.13 8.64 -1.57
N LYS A 102 10.67 9.63 -0.85
CA LYS A 102 11.82 9.44 0.05
C LYS A 102 11.55 8.37 1.13
N ASN A 103 10.32 8.31 1.63
CA ASN A 103 9.88 7.24 2.53
C ASN A 103 9.16 6.14 1.72
N PRO A 104 9.74 4.93 1.56
CA PRO A 104 9.13 3.85 0.80
C PRO A 104 7.74 3.41 1.32
N ALA A 105 7.46 3.63 2.61
CA ALA A 105 6.15 3.34 3.19
C ALA A 105 5.02 4.19 2.59
N ASN A 106 5.34 5.35 2.00
CA ASN A 106 4.39 6.24 1.36
C ASN A 106 4.24 5.96 -0.15
N ALA A 107 4.99 5.00 -0.71
CA ALA A 107 4.84 4.62 -2.11
C ALA A 107 3.43 4.07 -2.37
N ARG A 108 2.78 4.55 -3.44
CA ARG A 108 1.42 4.13 -3.83
C ARG A 108 1.37 3.87 -5.33
N ASN A 109 0.46 2.97 -5.68
CA ASN A 109 0.06 2.73 -7.05
C ASN A 109 -0.80 3.90 -7.55
N LEU A 110 -0.61 4.29 -8.81
CA LEU A 110 -1.37 5.36 -9.45
C LEU A 110 -2.65 4.87 -10.15
N ASN A 111 -2.99 3.58 -10.04
CA ASN A 111 -4.23 3.07 -10.58
C ASN A 111 -5.41 3.61 -9.78
N ALA A 112 -6.30 4.35 -10.44
CA ALA A 112 -7.51 4.87 -9.84
C ALA A 112 -8.73 4.17 -10.42
N CYS A 113 -9.68 3.80 -9.55
CA CYS A 113 -10.97 3.24 -9.94
C CYS A 113 -12.07 4.21 -9.57
N VAL A 114 -12.79 4.72 -10.59
CA VAL A 114 -13.88 5.68 -10.42
C VAL A 114 -15.20 4.96 -10.62
N ILE A 115 -15.96 4.78 -9.54
CA ILE A 115 -17.22 4.04 -9.55
C ILE A 115 -18.41 5.02 -9.47
N GLY A 116 -19.41 4.79 -10.30
CA GLY A 116 -20.63 5.60 -10.31
C GLY A 116 -21.60 5.13 -11.39
N SER A 117 -22.89 5.42 -11.22
CA SER A 117 -23.93 5.13 -12.21
C SER A 117 -23.80 5.98 -13.49
N SER A 118 -24.59 5.69 -14.50
CA SER A 118 -24.68 6.56 -15.67
C SER A 118 -25.17 7.95 -15.25
N GLY A 119 -24.57 9.00 -15.84
CA GLY A 119 -24.93 10.39 -15.48
C GLY A 119 -24.31 10.93 -14.19
N SER A 120 -23.60 10.12 -13.38
CA SER A 120 -22.95 10.58 -12.12
C SER A 120 -21.79 11.58 -12.32
N GLY A 121 -21.48 11.94 -13.54
CA GLY A 121 -20.48 12.96 -13.84
C GLY A 121 -19.02 12.48 -13.81
N LYS A 122 -18.76 11.16 -13.86
CA LYS A 122 -17.38 10.60 -13.85
C LYS A 122 -16.45 11.28 -14.86
N THR A 123 -16.90 11.44 -16.10
CA THR A 123 -16.12 12.11 -17.14
C THR A 123 -15.92 13.58 -16.80
N ARG A 124 -16.99 14.28 -16.42
CA ARG A 124 -16.97 15.73 -16.16
C ARG A 124 -16.12 16.11 -14.95
N PHE A 125 -16.27 15.38 -13.84
CA PHE A 125 -15.68 15.76 -12.57
C PHE A 125 -14.32 15.10 -12.30
N TRP A 126 -14.01 14.00 -13.00
CA TRP A 126 -12.73 13.33 -12.81
C TRP A 126 -11.87 13.32 -14.07
N LEU A 127 -12.32 12.74 -15.18
CA LEU A 127 -11.49 12.56 -16.37
C LEU A 127 -11.11 13.91 -17.02
N THR A 128 -12.07 14.80 -17.21
CA THR A 128 -11.83 16.12 -17.84
C THR A 128 -10.81 16.95 -17.06
N PRO A 129 -10.91 17.12 -15.74
CA PRO A 129 -9.90 17.83 -14.97
C PRO A 129 -8.50 17.21 -15.07
N GLN A 130 -8.38 15.88 -15.04
CA GLN A 130 -7.09 15.19 -15.21
C GLN A 130 -6.44 15.52 -16.56
N LEU A 131 -7.21 15.51 -17.64
CA LEU A 131 -6.70 15.83 -18.95
C LEU A 131 -6.29 17.32 -19.07
N LEU A 132 -7.06 18.20 -18.45
CA LEU A 132 -6.77 19.65 -18.50
C LEU A 132 -5.55 20.05 -17.68
N GLN A 133 -5.13 19.24 -16.67
CA GLN A 133 -3.85 19.43 -16.00
C GLN A 133 -2.67 19.33 -16.98
N ALA A 134 -2.79 18.49 -18.01
CA ALA A 134 -1.81 18.37 -19.09
C ALA A 134 -0.37 18.12 -18.57
N HIS A 135 -0.21 17.20 -17.63
CA HIS A 135 1.07 16.87 -17.00
C HIS A 135 1.75 15.61 -17.57
N SER A 136 1.04 14.83 -18.40
CA SER A 136 1.51 13.53 -18.88
C SER A 136 1.06 13.27 -20.30
N SER A 137 1.58 12.22 -20.93
CA SER A 137 0.99 11.66 -22.15
C SER A 137 -0.22 10.82 -21.78
N TYR A 138 -1.29 10.92 -22.56
CA TYR A 138 -2.56 10.25 -22.29
C TYR A 138 -2.96 9.32 -23.42
N VAL A 139 -3.53 8.17 -23.05
CA VAL A 139 -4.31 7.33 -23.94
C VAL A 139 -5.72 7.28 -23.39
N VAL A 140 -6.69 7.75 -24.15
CA VAL A 140 -8.08 7.91 -23.71
C VAL A 140 -9.00 7.10 -24.59
N VAL A 141 -9.82 6.24 -23.99
CA VAL A 141 -10.91 5.55 -24.69
C VAL A 141 -12.17 6.40 -24.53
N ASP A 142 -12.66 6.94 -25.63
CA ASP A 142 -13.81 7.85 -25.67
C ASP A 142 -14.90 7.33 -26.61
N PRO A 143 -15.78 6.43 -26.17
CA PRO A 143 -16.79 5.82 -27.03
C PRO A 143 -17.80 6.80 -27.61
N LYS A 144 -17.93 7.98 -27.03
CA LYS A 144 -18.91 9.01 -27.42
C LYS A 144 -18.28 10.21 -28.17
N GLY A 145 -16.95 10.29 -28.19
CA GLY A 145 -16.22 11.43 -28.81
C GLY A 145 -16.32 12.73 -28.01
N GLY A 146 -16.99 12.73 -26.86
CA GLY A 146 -17.25 13.95 -26.09
C GLY A 146 -15.99 14.51 -25.41
N THR A 147 -15.10 13.65 -24.98
CA THR A 147 -13.86 14.05 -24.32
C THR A 147 -12.91 14.73 -25.30
N LEU A 148 -12.80 14.19 -26.52
CA LEU A 148 -12.02 14.80 -27.60
C LEU A 148 -12.54 16.19 -27.94
N ALA A 149 -13.87 16.34 -28.07
CA ALA A 149 -14.49 17.63 -28.38
C ALA A 149 -14.23 18.68 -27.29
N GLN A 150 -14.24 18.29 -26.04
CA GLN A 150 -14.05 19.19 -24.89
C GLN A 150 -12.57 19.56 -24.67
N CYS A 151 -11.67 18.57 -24.68
CA CYS A 151 -10.28 18.74 -24.25
C CYS A 151 -9.30 18.82 -25.43
N GLY A 152 -9.62 18.25 -26.59
CA GLY A 152 -8.67 18.09 -27.71
C GLY A 152 -8.10 19.40 -28.23
N TYR A 153 -8.94 20.41 -28.42
CA TYR A 153 -8.50 21.73 -28.86
C TYR A 153 -7.55 22.39 -27.85
N PHE A 154 -7.92 22.34 -26.57
CA PHE A 154 -7.09 22.91 -25.49
C PHE A 154 -5.73 22.23 -25.41
N LEU A 155 -5.70 20.91 -25.38
CA LEU A 155 -4.47 20.14 -25.36
C LEU A 155 -3.57 20.43 -26.55
N GLN A 156 -4.15 20.45 -27.73
CA GLN A 156 -3.38 20.69 -28.97
C GLN A 156 -2.89 22.13 -29.08
N LYS A 157 -3.77 23.12 -28.95
CA LYS A 157 -3.46 24.54 -29.22
C LYS A 157 -2.85 25.27 -28.05
N LYS A 158 -3.27 24.97 -26.81
CA LYS A 158 -2.80 25.69 -25.64
C LYS A 158 -1.63 24.99 -24.93
N LYS A 159 -1.59 23.66 -24.98
CA LYS A 159 -0.58 22.86 -24.30
C LYS A 159 0.43 22.19 -25.24
N GLY A 160 0.26 22.33 -26.58
CA GLY A 160 1.20 21.81 -27.58
C GLY A 160 1.20 20.29 -27.74
N TYR A 161 0.16 19.59 -27.28
CA TYR A 161 0.06 18.14 -27.42
C TYR A 161 -0.15 17.74 -28.89
N LYS A 162 0.48 16.66 -29.31
CA LYS A 162 0.18 16.00 -30.57
C LYS A 162 -1.01 15.05 -30.37
N VAL A 163 -2.21 15.53 -30.66
CA VAL A 163 -3.43 14.74 -30.54
C VAL A 163 -3.57 13.82 -31.72
N LYS A 164 -3.66 12.51 -31.50
CA LYS A 164 -3.92 11.49 -32.51
C LYS A 164 -5.25 10.82 -32.18
N VAL A 165 -6.06 10.59 -33.21
CA VAL A 165 -7.38 9.98 -33.06
C VAL A 165 -7.44 8.69 -33.84
N PHE A 166 -7.78 7.60 -33.21
CA PHE A 166 -8.17 6.34 -33.83
C PHE A 166 -9.69 6.21 -33.78
N ASN A 167 -10.35 6.39 -34.88
CA ASN A 167 -11.80 6.33 -34.97
C ASN A 167 -12.23 5.00 -35.62
N SER A 168 -12.79 4.11 -34.81
CA SER A 168 -13.25 2.79 -35.26
C SER A 168 -14.65 2.80 -35.86
N ILE A 169 -15.38 3.91 -35.76
CA ILE A 169 -16.73 4.07 -36.34
C ILE A 169 -16.60 4.62 -37.74
N ASP A 170 -15.75 5.62 -37.94
CA ASP A 170 -15.51 6.26 -39.23
C ASP A 170 -14.00 6.33 -39.50
N PHE A 171 -13.50 5.33 -40.20
CA PHE A 171 -12.07 5.23 -40.53
C PHE A 171 -11.55 6.38 -41.39
N SER A 172 -12.41 7.09 -42.11
CA SER A 172 -12.00 8.25 -42.90
C SER A 172 -11.49 9.40 -42.01
N LYS A 173 -11.95 9.44 -40.76
CA LYS A 173 -11.55 10.42 -39.72
C LYS A 173 -10.49 9.89 -38.79
N SER A 174 -9.98 8.70 -39.05
CA SER A 174 -8.97 8.07 -38.24
C SER A 174 -7.56 8.45 -38.66
N MET A 175 -6.62 8.48 -37.74
CA MET A 175 -5.21 8.57 -38.09
C MET A 175 -4.77 7.31 -38.85
N HIS A 176 -3.85 7.50 -39.79
CA HIS A 176 -3.17 6.39 -40.44
C HIS A 176 -2.07 5.83 -39.51
N TYR A 177 -2.01 4.54 -39.41
CA TYR A 177 -0.98 3.83 -38.68
C TYR A 177 -0.33 2.78 -39.57
N ASN A 178 0.98 2.88 -39.75
CA ASN A 178 1.75 1.89 -40.48
C ASN A 178 2.58 1.07 -39.50
N PRO A 179 2.17 -0.15 -39.12
CA PRO A 179 2.90 -0.99 -38.18
C PRO A 179 4.28 -1.40 -38.69
N MET A 180 4.44 -1.52 -40.02
CA MET A 180 5.71 -1.91 -40.64
C MET A 180 6.83 -0.89 -40.38
N ALA A 181 6.50 0.39 -40.17
CA ALA A 181 7.49 1.42 -39.84
C ALA A 181 8.19 1.22 -38.48
N TYR A 182 7.64 0.38 -37.62
CA TYR A 182 8.16 0.10 -36.29
C TYR A 182 8.94 -1.22 -36.19
N ILE A 183 8.96 -2.01 -37.27
CA ILE A 183 9.73 -3.26 -37.35
C ILE A 183 11.18 -2.90 -37.65
N LYS A 184 12.07 -3.15 -36.69
CA LYS A 184 13.51 -2.89 -36.76
C LYS A 184 14.34 -4.13 -36.61
N THR A 185 13.82 -5.16 -35.94
CA THR A 185 14.50 -6.40 -35.62
C THR A 185 13.65 -7.62 -35.96
N GLU A 186 14.26 -8.80 -36.07
CA GLU A 186 13.55 -10.06 -36.26
C GLU A 186 12.55 -10.34 -35.11
N SER A 187 12.92 -9.97 -33.90
CA SER A 187 12.02 -10.07 -32.75
C SER A 187 10.74 -9.26 -32.92
N ASP A 188 10.82 -8.10 -33.60
CA ASP A 188 9.64 -7.27 -33.85
C ASP A 188 8.75 -7.88 -34.92
N VAL A 189 9.32 -8.58 -35.90
CA VAL A 189 8.55 -9.35 -36.91
C VAL A 189 7.74 -10.46 -36.19
N LEU A 190 8.37 -11.21 -35.29
CA LEU A 190 7.68 -12.27 -34.55
C LEU A 190 6.56 -11.70 -33.67
N LYS A 191 6.77 -10.58 -33.00
CA LYS A 191 5.73 -9.89 -32.21
C LYS A 191 4.57 -9.43 -33.11
N PHE A 192 4.87 -8.92 -34.28
CA PHE A 192 3.85 -8.47 -35.21
C PHE A 192 3.01 -9.63 -35.76
N VAL A 193 3.66 -10.74 -36.15
CA VAL A 193 2.96 -11.95 -36.61
C VAL A 193 2.08 -12.56 -35.51
N ASN A 194 2.55 -12.55 -34.26
CA ASN A 194 1.76 -13.07 -33.14
C ASN A 194 0.60 -12.15 -32.71
N ALA A 195 0.57 -10.89 -33.16
CA ALA A 195 -0.48 -9.93 -32.87
C ALA A 195 -1.59 -9.88 -33.93
N LEU A 196 -1.40 -10.54 -35.09
CA LEU A 196 -2.39 -10.71 -36.16
C LEU A 196 -3.21 -11.98 -35.95
#